data_5f2009efcc600f63735e6d39aa1f5dad
#
_entry.id   5f2009efcc600f63735e6d39aa1f5dad
#
_cell.length_a   1.000
_cell.length_b   1.000
_cell.length_c   1.000
_cell.angle_alpha   90.00
_cell.angle_beta   90.00
_cell.angle_gamma   90.00
#
_symmetry.space_group_name_H-M   'P 1'
#
loop_
_entity.id
_entity.type
_entity.pdbx_description
1 polymer ?
#
loop_
_entity_poly.entity_id
_entity_poly.type
_entity_poly.pdbx_seq_one_letter_code
_entity_poly.pdbx_strand_id
1 'polypeptide(L)'
;MDISPYDAIVVGSGATGGIAALTLAEQGIKVLVIEAGPQVKRHEASNHEPKSTLKRLSGVITKKHANQCQHPGYWKNNPDLYSNELKHPYDFPKKKPFLWTQGKQYGGRSLTWGGITLRLSSEDFHPAKKDGFGPNWPISYEEIS
;
A
#
# COMPACT_ATOMS: atom_id res chain seq x y z
N MET A 1 17.04 7.21 26.41
CA MET A 1 16.58 7.56 25.04
C MET A 1 16.49 9.07 24.99
N ASP A 2 17.21 9.67 24.07
CA ASP A 2 17.07 11.11 23.84
C ASP A 2 15.72 11.36 23.16
N ILE A 3 14.76 11.94 23.91
CA ILE A 3 13.45 12.34 23.43
C ILE A 3 13.51 13.77 22.86
N SER A 4 14.51 14.02 22.01
CA SER A 4 14.49 15.27 21.24
C SER A 4 13.18 15.34 20.45
N PRO A 5 12.41 16.43 20.54
CA PRO A 5 11.14 16.53 19.83
C PRO A 5 11.37 16.38 18.32
N TYR A 6 10.50 15.64 17.67
CA TYR A 6 10.46 15.55 16.22
C TYR A 6 9.74 16.77 15.66
N ASP A 7 10.22 17.29 14.54
CA ASP A 7 9.63 18.45 13.88
C ASP A 7 8.42 18.03 13.00
N ALA A 8 8.45 16.77 12.50
CA ALA A 8 7.39 16.22 11.67
C ALA A 8 7.12 14.74 11.98
N ILE A 9 5.87 14.33 11.81
CA ILE A 9 5.44 12.93 11.94
C ILE A 9 4.85 12.49 10.59
N VAL A 10 5.38 11.43 10.01
CA VAL A 10 4.88 10.77 8.81
C VAL A 10 4.22 9.46 9.21
N VAL A 11 2.94 9.29 8.87
CA VAL A 11 2.18 8.08 9.17
C VAL A 11 2.15 7.17 7.94
N GLY A 12 2.77 6.01 8.06
CA GLY A 12 2.93 5.03 6.99
C GLY A 12 4.24 5.18 6.22
N SER A 13 4.91 4.06 5.98
CA SER A 13 6.19 3.97 5.26
C SER A 13 6.04 3.49 3.81
N GLY A 14 4.84 3.62 3.22
CA GLY A 14 4.60 3.33 1.81
C GLY A 14 5.32 4.32 0.88
N ALA A 15 5.09 4.23 -0.44
CA ALA A 15 5.78 5.05 -1.44
C ALA A 15 5.71 6.56 -1.12
N THR A 16 4.52 7.09 -0.86
CA THR A 16 4.33 8.52 -0.58
C THR A 16 4.93 8.94 0.76
N GLY A 17 4.69 8.16 1.82
CA GLY A 17 5.26 8.45 3.14
C GLY A 17 6.78 8.34 3.15
N GLY A 18 7.35 7.37 2.43
CA GLY A 18 8.80 7.22 2.30
C GLY A 18 9.44 8.42 1.60
N ILE A 19 8.86 8.89 0.49
CA ILE A 19 9.35 10.08 -0.22
C ILE A 19 9.19 11.34 0.63
N ALA A 20 8.04 11.53 1.28
CA ALA A 20 7.83 12.67 2.16
C ALA A 20 8.85 12.71 3.31
N ALA A 21 9.09 11.56 3.96
CA ALA A 21 10.07 11.46 5.03
C ALA A 21 11.49 11.76 4.54
N LEU A 22 11.86 11.25 3.35
CA LEU A 22 13.17 11.51 2.74
C LEU A 22 13.34 13.00 2.45
N THR A 23 12.37 13.61 1.75
CA THR A 23 12.44 15.04 1.38
C THR A 23 12.55 15.95 2.61
N LEU A 24 11.79 15.66 3.67
CA LEU A 24 11.87 16.42 4.91
C LEU A 24 13.24 16.25 5.59
N ALA A 25 13.75 15.01 5.65
CA ALA A 25 15.04 14.72 6.25
C ALA A 25 16.21 15.37 5.49
N GLU A 26 16.16 15.41 4.16
CA GLU A 26 17.15 16.11 3.32
C GLU A 26 17.18 17.62 3.57
N GLN A 27 16.07 18.18 4.04
CA GLN A 27 15.99 19.59 4.48
C GLN A 27 16.41 19.81 5.95
N GLY A 28 16.93 18.77 6.63
CA GLY A 28 17.38 18.84 8.01
C GLY A 28 16.28 18.75 9.06
N ILE A 29 15.04 18.43 8.65
CA ILE A 29 13.90 18.27 9.55
C ILE A 29 13.97 16.91 10.25
N LYS A 30 13.79 16.89 11.57
CA LYS A 30 13.74 15.65 12.36
C LYS A 30 12.39 14.96 12.16
N VAL A 31 12.39 13.87 11.41
CA VAL A 31 11.17 13.14 11.04
C VAL A 31 11.01 11.86 11.85
N LEU A 32 9.83 11.66 12.44
CA LEU A 32 9.39 10.38 12.97
C LEU A 32 8.47 9.70 11.96
N VAL A 33 8.83 8.49 11.51
CA VAL A 33 7.95 7.66 10.67
C VAL A 33 7.26 6.62 11.55
N ILE A 34 5.94 6.62 11.57
CA ILE A 34 5.11 5.64 12.29
C ILE A 34 4.57 4.63 11.28
N GLU A 35 4.91 3.35 11.45
CA GLU A 35 4.45 2.26 10.59
C GLU A 35 3.69 1.21 11.41
N ALA A 36 2.53 0.79 10.89
CA ALA A 36 1.67 -0.18 11.57
C ALA A 36 2.02 -1.64 11.27
N GLY A 37 2.79 -1.89 10.21
CA GLY A 37 3.13 -3.22 9.75
C GLY A 37 4.55 -3.65 10.15
N PRO A 38 4.82 -4.96 10.19
CA PRO A 38 6.14 -5.49 10.49
C PRO A 38 7.12 -5.22 9.34
N GLN A 39 8.40 -5.19 9.66
CA GLN A 39 9.45 -5.22 8.66
C GLN A 39 9.52 -6.61 8.02
N VAL A 40 9.39 -6.67 6.70
CA VAL A 40 9.53 -7.90 5.93
C VAL A 40 10.94 -7.95 5.34
N LYS A 41 11.66 -9.02 5.61
CA LYS A 41 13.00 -9.20 5.04
C LYS A 41 12.89 -9.46 3.54
N ARG A 42 13.85 -8.92 2.76
CA ARG A 42 13.82 -9.00 1.29
C ARG A 42 13.68 -10.43 0.75
N HIS A 43 14.34 -11.41 1.37
CA HIS A 43 14.24 -12.82 0.97
C HIS A 43 12.89 -13.44 1.35
N GLU A 44 12.20 -12.93 2.39
CA GLU A 44 10.86 -13.37 2.80
C GLU A 44 9.76 -12.78 1.91
N ALA A 45 10.04 -11.67 1.24
CA ALA A 45 9.13 -11.06 0.27
C ALA A 45 9.08 -11.80 -1.07
N SER A 46 10.01 -12.72 -1.32
CA SER A 46 10.07 -13.51 -2.55
C SER A 46 8.88 -14.45 -2.69
N ASN A 47 8.34 -14.54 -3.91
CA ASN A 47 7.15 -15.34 -4.23
C ASN A 47 7.47 -16.78 -4.64
N HIS A 48 8.75 -17.11 -4.82
CA HIS A 48 9.19 -18.32 -5.53
C HIS A 48 9.34 -19.56 -4.66
N GLU A 49 8.98 -19.49 -3.38
CA GLU A 49 9.06 -20.66 -2.51
C GLU A 49 7.81 -21.56 -2.59
N PRO A 50 7.99 -22.90 -2.67
CA PRO A 50 6.88 -23.87 -2.59
C PRO A 50 6.03 -23.67 -1.32
N LYS A 51 6.65 -23.22 -0.24
CA LYS A 51 5.99 -22.87 1.03
C LYS A 51 4.93 -21.77 0.88
N SER A 52 5.06 -20.90 -0.12
CA SER A 52 4.09 -19.81 -0.36
C SER A 52 2.71 -20.36 -0.76
N THR A 53 2.64 -21.46 -1.50
CA THR A 53 1.36 -22.09 -1.87
C THR A 53 0.66 -22.69 -0.65
N LEU A 54 1.40 -23.38 0.22
CA LEU A 54 0.85 -23.93 1.46
C LEU A 54 0.39 -22.81 2.40
N LYS A 55 1.13 -21.72 2.49
CA LYS A 55 0.73 -20.53 3.27
C LYS A 55 -0.54 -19.88 2.72
N ARG A 56 -0.70 -19.79 1.39
CA ARG A 56 -1.93 -19.26 0.76
C ARG A 56 -3.13 -20.11 1.10
N LEU A 57 -3.04 -21.43 0.93
CA LEU A 57 -4.11 -22.38 1.26
C LEU A 57 -4.45 -22.32 2.76
N SER A 58 -3.45 -22.31 3.63
CA SER A 58 -3.65 -22.14 5.07
C SER A 58 -4.37 -20.83 5.39
N GLY A 59 -4.00 -19.73 4.74
CA GLY A 59 -4.62 -18.41 4.92
C GLY A 59 -6.11 -18.40 4.55
N VAL A 60 -6.50 -19.17 3.54
CA VAL A 60 -7.90 -19.35 3.13
C VAL A 60 -8.66 -20.22 4.14
N ILE A 61 -8.12 -21.40 4.46
CA ILE A 61 -8.76 -22.38 5.38
C ILE A 61 -8.97 -21.76 6.76
N THR A 62 -7.99 -21.05 7.26
CA THR A 62 -8.05 -20.38 8.58
C THR A 62 -8.85 -19.07 8.56
N LYS A 63 -9.40 -18.66 7.42
CA LYS A 63 -10.09 -17.36 7.22
C LYS A 63 -9.23 -16.12 7.50
N LYS A 64 -7.92 -16.29 7.61
CA LYS A 64 -6.97 -15.19 7.80
C LYS A 64 -6.98 -14.21 6.62
N HIS A 65 -7.28 -14.70 5.42
CA HIS A 65 -7.34 -13.95 4.17
C HIS A 65 -8.63 -14.26 3.37
N ALA A 66 -9.76 -14.31 4.06
CA ALA A 66 -11.04 -14.78 3.49
C ALA A 66 -11.52 -13.92 2.29
N ASN A 67 -11.39 -12.61 2.39
CA ASN A 67 -11.76 -11.70 1.31
C ASN A 67 -10.59 -11.48 0.34
N GLN A 68 -9.38 -11.38 0.84
CA GLN A 68 -8.19 -11.07 0.04
C GLN A 68 -7.85 -12.19 -0.95
N CYS A 69 -8.16 -13.45 -0.61
CA CYS A 69 -7.95 -14.58 -1.51
C CYS A 69 -8.82 -14.54 -2.79
N GLN A 70 -9.86 -13.71 -2.81
CA GLN A 70 -10.71 -13.49 -3.99
C GLN A 70 -10.01 -12.58 -5.03
N HIS A 71 -8.98 -11.84 -4.63
CA HIS A 71 -8.22 -11.00 -5.55
C HIS A 71 -7.15 -11.83 -6.27
N PRO A 72 -7.04 -11.78 -7.62
CA PRO A 72 -6.07 -12.59 -8.39
C PRO A 72 -4.61 -12.40 -7.94
N GLY A 73 -4.25 -11.21 -7.49
CA GLY A 73 -2.91 -10.88 -7.00
C GLY A 73 -2.50 -11.65 -5.74
N TYR A 74 -3.46 -12.09 -4.93
CA TYR A 74 -3.18 -12.92 -3.75
C TYR A 74 -2.45 -14.21 -4.11
N TRP A 75 -2.84 -14.85 -5.20
CA TRP A 75 -2.28 -16.11 -5.65
C TRP A 75 -0.90 -15.98 -6.31
N LYS A 76 -0.51 -14.76 -6.63
CA LYS A 76 0.80 -14.44 -7.23
C LYS A 76 1.81 -13.95 -6.20
N ASN A 77 1.36 -13.26 -5.17
CA ASN A 77 2.21 -12.64 -4.16
C ASN A 77 2.40 -13.50 -2.92
N ASN A 78 3.40 -13.16 -2.10
CA ASN A 78 3.58 -13.77 -0.80
C ASN A 78 2.38 -13.42 0.10
N PRO A 79 1.66 -14.42 0.67
CA PRO A 79 0.49 -14.18 1.50
C PRO A 79 0.79 -13.41 2.80
N ASP A 80 2.03 -13.46 3.28
CA ASP A 80 2.44 -12.71 4.48
C ASP A 80 2.47 -11.19 4.27
N LEU A 81 2.43 -10.74 3.01
CA LEU A 81 2.31 -9.32 2.64
C LEU A 81 0.86 -8.79 2.73
N TYR A 82 -0.11 -9.66 2.95
CA TYR A 82 -1.52 -9.29 3.06
C TYR A 82 -1.95 -9.17 4.53
N SER A 83 -2.84 -8.24 4.79
CA SER A 83 -3.37 -8.02 6.13
C SER A 83 -4.15 -9.24 6.64
N ASN A 84 -3.95 -9.56 7.91
CA ASN A 84 -4.69 -10.62 8.56
C ASN A 84 -6.08 -10.11 8.95
N GLU A 85 -7.12 -10.59 8.27
CA GLU A 85 -8.51 -10.15 8.46
C GLU A 85 -9.09 -10.53 9.83
N LEU A 86 -8.56 -11.55 10.50
CA LEU A 86 -8.96 -11.90 11.86
C LEU A 86 -8.44 -10.89 12.89
N LYS A 87 -7.27 -10.29 12.62
CA LYS A 87 -6.68 -9.26 13.50
C LYS A 87 -7.14 -7.85 13.13
N HIS A 88 -7.48 -7.65 11.87
CA HIS A 88 -7.87 -6.37 11.29
C HIS A 88 -9.13 -6.55 10.44
N PRO A 89 -10.27 -6.87 11.10
CA PRO A 89 -11.53 -7.04 10.39
C PRO A 89 -11.99 -5.70 9.79
N TYR A 90 -12.70 -5.77 8.68
CA TYR A 90 -13.40 -4.64 8.11
C TYR A 90 -14.81 -5.05 7.68
N ASP A 91 -15.71 -4.11 7.70
CA ASP A 91 -17.11 -4.32 7.34
C ASP A 91 -17.47 -3.59 6.05
N PHE A 92 -18.43 -4.16 5.32
CA PHE A 92 -19.06 -3.54 4.17
C PHE A 92 -20.54 -3.93 4.08
N PRO A 93 -21.39 -3.10 3.49
CA PRO A 93 -22.81 -3.43 3.33
C PRO A 93 -22.98 -4.70 2.48
N LYS A 94 -23.78 -5.67 2.96
CA LYS A 94 -23.98 -6.96 2.26
C LYS A 94 -24.41 -6.83 0.79
N LYS A 95 -25.15 -5.76 0.46
CA LYS A 95 -25.60 -5.48 -0.91
C LYS A 95 -24.55 -4.80 -1.80
N LYS A 96 -23.43 -4.35 -1.22
CA LYS A 96 -22.33 -3.68 -1.93
C LYS A 96 -21.00 -4.24 -1.42
N PRO A 97 -20.64 -5.47 -1.79
CA PRO A 97 -19.40 -6.10 -1.33
C PRO A 97 -18.19 -5.29 -1.83
N PHE A 98 -17.24 -5.10 -0.94
CA PHE A 98 -15.98 -4.42 -1.24
C PHE A 98 -14.81 -5.32 -0.87
N LEU A 99 -14.03 -5.71 -1.86
CA LEU A 99 -12.85 -6.55 -1.68
C LEU A 99 -11.63 -5.66 -1.42
N TRP A 100 -11.39 -5.37 -0.18
CA TRP A 100 -10.26 -4.54 0.21
C TRP A 100 -8.97 -5.35 0.30
N THR A 101 -8.20 -5.32 -0.77
CA THR A 101 -6.86 -5.91 -0.78
C THR A 101 -5.89 -4.97 -0.07
N GLN A 102 -5.55 -5.28 1.15
CA GLN A 102 -4.70 -4.47 2.00
C GLN A 102 -3.39 -5.20 2.33
N GLY A 103 -2.26 -4.54 2.10
CA GLY A 103 -0.98 -4.88 2.69
C GLY A 103 -0.78 -4.10 3.99
N LYS A 104 -0.19 -4.74 5.01
CA LYS A 104 0.15 -4.09 6.28
C LYS A 104 1.56 -4.48 6.68
N GLN A 105 2.53 -3.90 6.00
CA GLN A 105 3.95 -4.13 6.20
C GLN A 105 4.75 -2.85 5.96
N TYR A 106 5.94 -2.80 6.50
CA TYR A 106 6.92 -1.76 6.20
C TYR A 106 7.16 -1.66 4.69
N GLY A 107 7.07 -0.44 4.13
CA GLY A 107 7.11 -0.20 2.68
C GLY A 107 5.74 -0.30 1.98
N GLY A 108 4.70 -0.72 2.69
CA GLY A 108 3.32 -0.73 2.19
C GLY A 108 3.15 -1.53 0.89
N ARG A 109 2.31 -1.03 0.01
CA ARG A 109 1.99 -1.69 -1.27
C ARG A 109 3.10 -1.63 -2.31
N SER A 110 4.18 -0.89 -2.07
CA SER A 110 5.39 -0.93 -2.92
C SER A 110 5.95 -2.35 -3.07
N LEU A 111 5.68 -3.24 -2.12
CA LEU A 111 6.10 -4.65 -2.14
C LEU A 111 5.14 -5.58 -2.89
N THR A 112 3.94 -5.13 -3.24
CA THR A 112 2.87 -5.98 -3.81
C THR A 112 2.30 -5.50 -5.13
N TRP A 113 2.71 -4.33 -5.61
CA TRP A 113 2.23 -3.81 -6.88
C TRP A 113 2.91 -4.49 -8.07
N GLY A 114 2.31 -4.36 -9.26
CA GLY A 114 2.81 -5.02 -10.46
C GLY A 114 4.06 -4.40 -11.08
N GLY A 115 4.57 -3.29 -10.53
CA GLY A 115 5.75 -2.59 -11.05
C GLY A 115 5.50 -1.86 -12.39
N ILE A 116 4.23 -1.67 -12.77
CA ILE A 116 3.87 -1.00 -14.02
C ILE A 116 3.42 0.42 -13.70
N THR A 117 4.14 1.39 -14.24
CA THR A 117 3.76 2.82 -14.18
C THR A 117 3.61 3.32 -15.61
N LEU A 118 2.38 3.61 -16.00
CA LEU A 118 2.10 4.23 -17.29
C LEU A 118 2.30 5.74 -17.18
N ARG A 119 2.85 6.33 -18.25
CA ARG A 119 2.93 7.78 -18.34
C ARG A 119 1.51 8.33 -18.50
N LEU A 120 1.13 9.27 -17.65
CA LEU A 120 -0.13 9.99 -17.75
C LEU A 120 -0.09 10.98 -18.94
N SER A 121 -1.24 11.28 -19.49
CA SER A 121 -1.44 12.36 -20.47
C SER A 121 -1.91 13.63 -19.78
N SER A 122 -1.83 14.78 -20.45
CA SER A 122 -2.37 16.03 -19.91
C SER A 122 -3.88 15.96 -19.63
N GLU A 123 -4.62 15.13 -20.34
CA GLU A 123 -6.05 14.93 -20.14
C GLU A 123 -6.37 14.24 -18.80
N ASP A 124 -5.48 13.40 -18.29
CA ASP A 124 -5.67 12.70 -17.02
C ASP A 124 -5.67 13.66 -15.82
N PHE A 125 -5.13 14.87 -15.99
CA PHE A 125 -5.14 15.93 -14.96
C PHE A 125 -6.42 16.78 -14.98
N HIS A 126 -7.28 16.58 -15.99
CA HIS A 126 -8.53 17.32 -16.17
C HIS A 126 -9.76 16.39 -16.26
N PRO A 127 -9.95 15.45 -15.29
CA PRO A 127 -11.05 14.48 -15.36
C PRO A 127 -12.42 15.15 -15.35
N ALA A 128 -12.58 16.26 -14.62
CA ALA A 128 -13.85 16.99 -14.60
C ALA A 128 -14.26 17.52 -15.97
N LYS A 129 -13.30 17.91 -16.80
CA LYS A 129 -13.56 18.37 -18.17
C LYS A 129 -14.01 17.22 -19.09
N LYS A 130 -13.46 16.02 -18.87
CA LYS A 130 -13.74 14.82 -19.66
C LYS A 130 -15.02 14.13 -19.21
N ASP A 131 -15.17 13.92 -17.91
CA ASP A 131 -16.22 13.09 -17.33
C ASP A 131 -17.45 13.91 -16.87
N GLY A 132 -17.32 15.24 -16.83
CA GLY A 132 -18.41 16.14 -16.43
C GLY A 132 -18.66 16.22 -14.92
N PHE A 133 -17.85 15.58 -14.09
CA PHE A 133 -17.98 15.63 -12.63
C PHE A 133 -16.63 15.53 -11.91
N GLY A 134 -16.62 15.97 -10.65
CA GLY A 134 -15.43 15.94 -9.79
C GLY A 134 -14.49 17.11 -10.03
N PRO A 135 -13.48 17.29 -9.16
CA PRO A 135 -12.45 18.31 -9.32
C PRO A 135 -11.37 17.88 -10.31
N ASN A 136 -10.72 18.83 -10.95
CA ASN A 136 -9.46 18.61 -11.65
C ASN A 136 -8.32 18.45 -10.62
N TRP A 137 -7.21 17.88 -11.04
CA TRP A 137 -6.01 17.86 -10.23
C TRP A 137 -5.50 19.30 -10.01
N PRO A 138 -4.94 19.61 -8.82
CA PRO A 138 -4.40 20.95 -8.53
C PRO A 138 -3.03 21.21 -9.19
N ILE A 139 -2.52 20.26 -9.94
CA ILE A 139 -1.26 20.31 -10.69
C ILE A 139 -1.52 19.94 -12.14
N SER A 140 -0.70 20.45 -13.06
CA SER A 140 -0.75 20.12 -14.48
C SER A 140 0.27 19.04 -14.86
N TYR A 141 0.12 18.50 -16.07
CA TYR A 141 1.09 17.58 -16.64
C TYR A 141 2.48 18.22 -16.80
N GLU A 142 2.51 19.49 -17.22
CA GLU A 142 3.73 20.26 -17.48
C GLU A 142 4.54 20.53 -16.21
N GLU A 143 3.87 20.59 -15.04
CA GLU A 143 4.54 20.81 -13.74
C GLU A 143 5.28 19.57 -13.24
N ILE A 144 4.99 18.39 -13.79
CA ILE A 144 5.59 17.12 -13.34
C ILE A 144 6.34 16.37 -14.45
N SER A 145 6.40 16.88 -15.67
CA SER A 145 7.06 16.24 -16.83
C SER A 145 8.53 16.59 -17.00
#